data_023d86571502014e09d2ce2dc7a66d4e
#
_entry.id   023d86571502014e09d2ce2dc7a66d4e
#
_cell.length_a   1.000
_cell.length_b   1.000
_cell.length_c   1.000
_cell.angle_alpha   90.00
_cell.angle_beta   90.00
_cell.angle_gamma   90.00
#
_symmetry.space_group_name_H-M   'P 1'
#
loop_
_entity.id
_entity.type
_entity.pdbx_description
1 polymer ?
#
loop_
_entity_poly.entity_id
_entity_poly.type
_entity_poly.pdbx_seq_one_letter_code
_entity_poly.pdbx_strand_id
1 'polypeptide(L)'
;MDIKETLLHSIEAAAEAAIKDGVFPEAQLPKIVLEVPPKKELGDFATNVAMQSAKAFHMNPRMIAQELQKRIQGEWLDKIEIAGPGFINFYLKSNVLYDGLADIIARGDSFGQLTAKDAEPIQIEYVSANPTGPLHVGHGRGAAAGSALVNVMRAAGYNVSSEYYINDAGNQINNLARSVNHRYLELLGRAQEADFPEDGYHGADIIDTAQRIINKDGEKYLHMSEDERMGIFKELALKEKLAALKEDLEAFNCTFDVWFSERTLHPDKVKAACQQLQENGKIYEQDGALWLKSTDYGDDKDRVVIRDNGVPTYLAADIAYHKDKLDRGFGRLINIWGADHHGYICRVKAAISAMGYDADKLDVLLLQMVRLLRGGQMVKLSKRTGQTVTLAELIEEVGTDAARYFFIMRSMDSQLDFDLDLAKSRSNENPVYYIQYAHARICSIFRQAAENGLSVGEAPELSLLQDDTEVAIINKLQEYEEEIDRAAAEYAPQRIARYAYELAGCFHSFYNQCRILGVDDKLAEARLALVNVTAHTIRHALGILGVSAPEKM
;
A
#
# COMPACT_ATOMS: atom_id res chain seq x y z
N MET A 1 16.84 -21.70 4.31
CA MET A 1 18.06 -21.12 3.66
C MET A 1 17.58 -20.37 2.44
N ASP A 2 17.82 -19.06 2.37
CA ASP A 2 17.52 -18.32 1.13
C ASP A 2 18.55 -18.71 0.05
N ILE A 3 18.12 -19.46 -0.95
CA ILE A 3 19.01 -19.97 -2.00
C ILE A 3 19.50 -18.84 -2.93
N LYS A 4 18.72 -17.78 -3.14
CA LYS A 4 19.13 -16.62 -3.95
C LYS A 4 20.24 -15.85 -3.25
N GLU A 5 20.08 -15.59 -1.95
CA GLU A 5 21.10 -14.93 -1.14
C GLU A 5 22.38 -15.77 -1.06
N THR A 6 22.24 -17.09 -0.89
CA THR A 6 23.36 -18.04 -0.94
C THR A 6 24.10 -18.01 -2.28
N LEU A 7 23.35 -17.97 -3.40
CA LEU A 7 23.92 -17.84 -4.74
C LEU A 7 24.65 -16.50 -4.93
N LEU A 8 24.05 -15.39 -4.52
CA LEU A 8 24.66 -14.05 -4.60
C LEU A 8 26.00 -14.02 -3.85
N HIS A 9 26.00 -14.42 -2.57
CA HIS A 9 27.22 -14.51 -1.76
C HIS A 9 28.26 -15.44 -2.37
N SER A 10 27.84 -16.57 -2.97
CA SER A 10 28.77 -17.51 -3.60
C SER A 10 29.43 -16.92 -4.86
N ILE A 11 28.69 -16.13 -5.64
CA ILE A 11 29.23 -15.43 -6.81
C ILE A 11 30.18 -14.32 -6.36
N GLU A 12 29.80 -13.53 -5.35
CA GLU A 12 30.64 -12.47 -4.78
C GLU A 12 31.96 -13.05 -4.23
N ALA A 13 31.88 -14.07 -3.38
CA ALA A 13 33.04 -14.75 -2.83
C ALA A 13 33.95 -15.35 -3.91
N ALA A 14 33.38 -15.93 -4.96
CA ALA A 14 34.14 -16.47 -6.09
C ALA A 14 34.90 -15.37 -6.85
N ALA A 15 34.28 -14.20 -7.02
CA ALA A 15 34.92 -13.07 -7.68
C ALA A 15 36.01 -12.44 -6.81
N GLU A 16 35.75 -12.26 -5.51
CA GLU A 16 36.76 -11.79 -4.56
C GLU A 16 37.98 -12.73 -4.50
N ALA A 17 37.74 -14.03 -4.48
CA ALA A 17 38.83 -15.02 -4.54
C ALA A 17 39.62 -14.90 -5.85
N ALA A 18 38.95 -14.71 -6.98
CA ALA A 18 39.63 -14.54 -8.27
C ALA A 18 40.45 -13.24 -8.35
N ILE A 19 39.99 -12.14 -7.73
CA ILE A 19 40.73 -10.88 -7.59
C ILE A 19 41.97 -11.11 -6.70
N LYS A 20 41.80 -11.74 -5.56
CA LYS A 20 42.88 -12.05 -4.63
C LYS A 20 43.99 -12.91 -5.24
N ASP A 21 43.59 -13.87 -6.09
CA ASP A 21 44.51 -14.75 -6.84
C ASP A 21 45.15 -14.04 -8.02
N GLY A 22 44.83 -12.78 -8.32
CA GLY A 22 45.37 -12.01 -9.45
C GLY A 22 44.80 -12.47 -10.81
N VAL A 23 43.74 -13.27 -10.86
CA VAL A 23 43.06 -13.71 -12.09
C VAL A 23 42.17 -12.62 -12.64
N PHE A 24 41.44 -11.93 -11.75
CA PHE A 24 40.70 -10.72 -12.08
C PHE A 24 41.48 -9.49 -11.62
N PRO A 25 41.43 -8.38 -12.36
CA PRO A 25 41.99 -7.10 -11.91
C PRO A 25 41.17 -6.59 -10.70
N GLU A 26 41.80 -5.75 -9.90
CA GLU A 26 41.15 -5.08 -8.76
C GLU A 26 40.09 -4.08 -9.29
N ALA A 27 38.84 -4.50 -9.29
CA ALA A 27 37.69 -3.70 -9.71
C ALA A 27 36.43 -4.17 -8.97
N GLN A 28 35.49 -3.24 -8.80
CA GLN A 28 34.21 -3.55 -8.16
C GLN A 28 33.30 -4.33 -9.10
N LEU A 29 32.67 -5.40 -8.58
CA LEU A 29 31.62 -6.11 -9.29
C LEU A 29 30.40 -5.22 -9.51
N PRO A 30 29.74 -5.32 -10.66
CA PRO A 30 28.41 -4.72 -10.83
C PRO A 30 27.40 -5.39 -9.89
N LYS A 31 26.27 -4.75 -9.68
CA LYS A 31 25.15 -5.38 -8.93
C LYS A 31 24.77 -6.70 -9.62
N ILE A 32 24.90 -7.79 -8.88
CA ILE A 32 24.55 -9.12 -9.40
C ILE A 32 23.04 -9.24 -9.44
N VAL A 33 22.50 -9.64 -10.58
CA VAL A 33 21.09 -9.93 -10.77
C VAL A 33 20.96 -11.42 -11.10
N LEU A 34 20.13 -12.11 -10.33
CA LEU A 34 19.73 -13.49 -10.59
C LEU A 34 18.33 -13.48 -11.22
N GLU A 35 18.20 -14.15 -12.34
CA GLU A 35 16.95 -14.31 -13.08
C GLU A 35 16.53 -15.79 -13.09
N VAL A 36 15.22 -16.05 -13.04
CA VAL A 36 14.68 -17.39 -13.28
C VAL A 36 14.50 -17.54 -14.80
N PRO A 37 15.19 -18.49 -15.44
CA PRO A 37 15.08 -18.67 -16.87
C PRO A 37 13.66 -19.10 -17.30
N PRO A 38 13.18 -18.68 -18.48
CA PRO A 38 11.83 -19.01 -18.95
C PRO A 38 11.63 -20.50 -19.28
N LYS A 39 12.72 -21.27 -19.36
CA LYS A 39 12.72 -22.70 -19.62
C LYS A 39 13.57 -23.41 -18.58
N LYS A 40 13.05 -24.46 -17.97
CA LYS A 40 13.73 -25.29 -16.96
C LYS A 40 15.05 -25.91 -17.48
N GLU A 41 15.13 -26.16 -18.79
CA GLU A 41 16.35 -26.66 -19.46
C GLU A 41 17.54 -25.69 -19.36
N LEU A 42 17.28 -24.42 -19.02
CA LEU A 42 18.30 -23.38 -18.86
C LEU A 42 18.73 -23.18 -17.40
N GLY A 43 18.31 -24.07 -16.49
CA GLY A 43 18.63 -24.03 -15.07
C GLY A 43 17.54 -23.41 -14.21
N ASP A 44 17.76 -23.43 -12.90
CA ASP A 44 16.86 -22.84 -11.89
C ASP A 44 17.11 -21.34 -11.74
N PHE A 45 18.36 -20.91 -11.87
CA PHE A 45 18.75 -19.50 -11.89
C PHE A 45 19.78 -19.23 -12.99
N ALA A 46 19.81 -17.98 -13.48
CA ALA A 46 20.80 -17.49 -14.42
C ALA A 46 21.29 -16.10 -14.02
N THR A 47 22.54 -15.78 -14.37
CA THR A 47 23.08 -14.43 -14.23
C THR A 47 23.91 -14.04 -15.47
N ASN A 48 23.89 -12.75 -15.78
CA ASN A 48 24.70 -12.12 -16.82
C ASN A 48 25.90 -11.35 -16.23
N VAL A 49 26.22 -11.56 -14.95
CA VAL A 49 27.27 -10.82 -14.21
C VAL A 49 28.61 -10.84 -14.94
N ALA A 50 29.00 -11.96 -15.56
CA ALA A 50 30.25 -12.06 -16.31
C ALA A 50 30.28 -11.12 -17.53
N MET A 51 29.15 -10.92 -18.19
CA MET A 51 29.04 -9.97 -19.32
C MET A 51 29.10 -8.52 -18.81
N GLN A 52 28.43 -8.22 -17.71
CA GLN A 52 28.44 -6.89 -17.11
C GLN A 52 29.82 -6.50 -16.58
N SER A 53 30.58 -7.48 -16.06
CA SER A 53 31.94 -7.28 -15.52
C SER A 53 33.03 -7.19 -16.59
N ALA A 54 32.74 -7.55 -17.84
CA ALA A 54 33.74 -7.65 -18.90
C ALA A 54 34.56 -6.37 -19.13
N LYS A 55 33.88 -5.20 -19.05
CA LYS A 55 34.52 -3.89 -19.19
C LYS A 55 35.41 -3.56 -17.99
N ALA A 56 34.95 -3.84 -16.78
CA ALA A 56 35.66 -3.54 -15.54
C ALA A 56 36.91 -4.43 -15.40
N PHE A 57 36.82 -5.71 -15.78
CA PHE A 57 37.91 -6.66 -15.70
C PHE A 57 38.79 -6.70 -16.97
N HIS A 58 38.43 -5.95 -18.02
CA HIS A 58 39.14 -6.01 -19.32
C HIS A 58 39.33 -7.43 -19.85
N MET A 59 38.34 -8.31 -19.62
CA MET A 59 38.40 -9.73 -19.98
C MET A 59 37.19 -10.14 -20.81
N ASN A 60 37.36 -11.25 -21.55
CA ASN A 60 36.26 -11.87 -22.30
C ASN A 60 35.20 -12.38 -21.26
N PRO A 61 33.90 -12.06 -21.45
CA PRO A 61 32.84 -12.51 -20.53
C PRO A 61 32.82 -14.02 -20.30
N ARG A 62 33.08 -14.82 -21.35
CA ARG A 62 33.10 -16.27 -21.20
C ARG A 62 34.25 -16.77 -20.31
N MET A 63 35.39 -16.09 -20.36
CA MET A 63 36.53 -16.40 -19.46
C MET A 63 36.19 -16.04 -18.03
N ILE A 64 35.55 -14.91 -17.79
CA ILE A 64 35.06 -14.51 -16.46
C ILE A 64 34.08 -15.57 -15.94
N ALA A 65 33.10 -15.96 -16.74
CA ALA A 65 32.14 -17.00 -16.36
C ALA A 65 32.81 -18.33 -16.02
N GLN A 66 33.83 -18.74 -16.76
CA GLN A 66 34.61 -19.96 -16.49
C GLN A 66 35.39 -19.90 -15.19
N GLU A 67 35.95 -18.75 -14.86
CA GLU A 67 36.69 -18.56 -13.62
C GLU A 67 35.74 -18.52 -12.38
N LEU A 68 34.57 -17.92 -12.52
CA LEU A 68 33.53 -17.97 -11.50
C LEU A 68 33.01 -19.40 -11.31
N GLN A 69 32.70 -20.11 -12.40
CA GLN A 69 32.24 -21.51 -12.38
C GLN A 69 33.19 -22.42 -11.59
N LYS A 70 34.50 -22.26 -11.73
CA LYS A 70 35.49 -23.09 -11.02
C LYS A 70 35.51 -22.87 -9.52
N ARG A 71 35.11 -21.71 -9.06
CA ARG A 71 35.20 -21.28 -7.67
C ARG A 71 33.88 -21.39 -6.90
N ILE A 72 32.76 -21.36 -7.60
CA ILE A 72 31.44 -21.50 -7.00
C ILE A 72 31.23 -22.98 -6.65
N GLN A 73 31.02 -23.27 -5.36
CA GLN A 73 30.76 -24.59 -4.84
C GLN A 73 29.72 -24.51 -3.71
N GLY A 74 28.94 -25.57 -3.54
CA GLY A 74 27.97 -25.68 -2.45
C GLY A 74 27.23 -27.01 -2.49
N GLU A 75 26.77 -27.48 -1.35
CA GLU A 75 25.98 -28.71 -1.24
C GLU A 75 24.62 -28.58 -1.98
N TRP A 76 24.15 -27.38 -2.15
CA TRP A 76 22.92 -27.01 -2.87
C TRP A 76 23.06 -27.08 -4.40
N LEU A 77 24.28 -27.08 -4.93
CA LEU A 77 24.57 -27.01 -6.36
C LEU A 77 24.64 -28.41 -6.98
N ASP A 78 23.91 -28.61 -8.07
CA ASP A 78 24.05 -29.80 -8.92
C ASP A 78 25.11 -29.54 -10.00
N LYS A 79 24.92 -28.50 -10.83
CA LYS A 79 25.87 -28.12 -11.89
C LYS A 79 25.75 -26.64 -12.25
N ILE A 80 26.80 -26.13 -12.93
CA ILE A 80 26.80 -24.81 -13.54
C ILE A 80 27.10 -24.96 -15.03
N GLU A 81 26.32 -24.35 -15.89
CA GLU A 81 26.53 -24.30 -17.34
C GLU A 81 26.72 -22.86 -17.82
N ILE A 82 27.67 -22.70 -18.77
CA ILE A 82 27.93 -21.40 -19.38
C ILE A 82 27.27 -21.36 -20.74
N ALA A 83 26.29 -20.47 -20.91
CA ALA A 83 25.54 -20.32 -22.16
C ALA A 83 25.93 -19.05 -22.93
N GLY A 84 25.89 -19.11 -24.25
CA GLY A 84 26.11 -17.96 -25.12
C GLY A 84 27.42 -17.21 -24.83
N PRO A 85 27.38 -15.87 -24.78
CA PRO A 85 28.58 -15.04 -24.60
C PRO A 85 29.11 -14.99 -23.15
N GLY A 86 28.45 -15.61 -22.17
CA GLY A 86 28.88 -15.58 -20.77
C GLY A 86 27.74 -15.56 -19.76
N PHE A 87 26.54 -16.01 -20.11
CA PHE A 87 25.50 -16.33 -19.13
C PHE A 87 25.94 -17.50 -18.27
N ILE A 88 25.71 -17.44 -16.99
CA ILE A 88 25.98 -18.51 -16.04
C ILE A 88 24.63 -19.05 -15.56
N ASN A 89 24.35 -20.31 -15.89
CA ASN A 89 23.12 -21.01 -15.52
C ASN A 89 23.42 -21.96 -14.35
N PHE A 90 22.65 -21.86 -13.28
CA PHE A 90 22.78 -22.69 -12.09
C PHE A 90 21.66 -23.72 -12.05
N TYR A 91 22.02 -24.96 -11.80
CA TYR A 91 21.10 -26.07 -11.58
C TYR A 91 21.24 -26.50 -10.12
N LEU A 92 20.13 -26.46 -9.39
CA LEU A 92 20.10 -26.83 -7.99
C LEU A 92 19.83 -28.30 -7.82
N LYS A 93 20.33 -28.88 -6.73
CA LYS A 93 19.92 -30.23 -6.34
C LYS A 93 18.45 -30.25 -5.95
N SER A 94 17.75 -31.29 -6.29
CA SER A 94 16.31 -31.42 -6.03
C SER A 94 15.93 -31.29 -4.54
N ASN A 95 16.83 -31.63 -3.61
CA ASN A 95 16.57 -31.48 -2.19
C ASN A 95 16.40 -30.01 -1.76
N VAL A 96 17.08 -29.06 -2.40
CA VAL A 96 17.00 -27.63 -2.06
C VAL A 96 15.56 -27.09 -2.21
N LEU A 97 14.86 -27.52 -3.25
CA LEU A 97 13.47 -27.17 -3.49
C LEU A 97 12.58 -27.64 -2.33
N TYR A 98 12.76 -28.87 -1.90
CA TYR A 98 11.95 -29.46 -0.83
C TYR A 98 12.35 -28.98 0.57
N ASP A 99 13.64 -28.67 0.80
CA ASP A 99 14.12 -28.05 2.02
C ASP A 99 13.49 -26.66 2.22
N GLY A 100 13.40 -25.87 1.14
CA GLY A 100 12.69 -24.59 1.16
C GLY A 100 11.20 -24.74 1.48
N LEU A 101 10.52 -25.73 0.89
CA LEU A 101 9.12 -26.01 1.20
C LEU A 101 8.95 -26.47 2.65
N ALA A 102 9.85 -27.32 3.15
CA ALA A 102 9.83 -27.80 4.54
C ALA A 102 9.98 -26.64 5.54
N ASP A 103 10.85 -25.66 5.25
CA ASP A 103 10.99 -24.43 6.03
C ASP A 103 9.68 -23.61 6.07
N ILE A 104 9.04 -23.41 4.91
CA ILE A 104 7.74 -22.72 4.80
C ILE A 104 6.67 -23.45 5.66
N ILE A 105 6.60 -24.78 5.56
CA ILE A 105 5.67 -25.60 6.36
C ILE A 105 5.93 -25.43 7.85
N ALA A 106 7.20 -25.48 8.27
CA ALA A 106 7.59 -25.36 9.67
C ALA A 106 7.27 -23.97 10.26
N ARG A 107 7.37 -22.92 9.46
CA ARG A 107 7.06 -21.53 9.86
C ARG A 107 5.56 -21.27 9.96
N GLY A 108 4.73 -22.00 9.24
CA GLY A 108 3.27 -21.90 9.32
C GLY A 108 2.77 -20.45 9.18
N ASP A 109 2.01 -19.96 10.17
CA ASP A 109 1.42 -18.60 10.14
C ASP A 109 2.45 -17.45 10.22
N SER A 110 3.71 -17.74 10.60
CA SER A 110 4.77 -16.72 10.57
C SER A 110 5.40 -16.52 9.19
N PHE A 111 5.10 -17.38 8.21
CA PHE A 111 5.58 -17.22 6.86
C PHE A 111 4.93 -15.99 6.19
N GLY A 112 5.76 -15.12 5.63
CA GLY A 112 5.35 -13.83 5.09
C GLY A 112 5.45 -12.67 6.09
N GLN A 113 5.84 -12.93 7.35
CA GLN A 113 6.23 -11.90 8.31
C GLN A 113 7.75 -11.85 8.38
N LEU A 114 8.35 -10.79 7.81
CA LEU A 114 9.79 -10.64 7.80
C LEU A 114 10.29 -10.16 9.17
N THR A 115 11.55 -10.44 9.46
CA THR A 115 12.19 -9.99 10.69
C THR A 115 12.13 -8.46 10.81
N ALA A 116 11.90 -7.96 12.03
CA ALA A 116 11.87 -6.55 12.32
C ALA A 116 13.18 -5.87 11.84
N LYS A 117 13.03 -4.80 11.07
CA LYS A 117 14.15 -4.02 10.55
C LYS A 117 14.60 -3.02 11.61
N ASP A 118 15.91 -2.90 11.77
CA ASP A 118 16.53 -1.83 12.57
C ASP A 118 16.52 -0.53 11.75
N ALA A 119 15.35 0.10 11.67
CA ALA A 119 15.12 1.31 10.91
C ALA A 119 14.32 2.32 11.74
N GLU A 120 14.51 3.61 11.43
CA GLU A 120 13.73 4.69 12.05
C GLU A 120 12.22 4.47 11.81
N PRO A 121 11.34 4.88 12.76
CA PRO A 121 9.90 4.77 12.59
C PRO A 121 9.41 5.54 11.35
N ILE A 122 8.44 4.96 10.66
CA ILE A 122 7.84 5.51 9.43
C ILE A 122 6.41 5.94 9.74
N GLN A 123 6.02 7.13 9.25
CA GLN A 123 4.64 7.57 9.27
C GLN A 123 4.09 7.60 7.85
N ILE A 124 2.90 7.01 7.65
CA ILE A 124 2.18 7.06 6.38
C ILE A 124 0.87 7.80 6.58
N GLU A 125 0.73 8.94 5.88
CA GLU A 125 -0.50 9.71 5.83
C GLU A 125 -1.23 9.46 4.52
N TYR A 126 -2.53 9.15 4.61
CA TYR A 126 -3.35 8.93 3.42
C TYR A 126 -4.84 9.21 3.68
N VAL A 127 -5.61 9.36 2.62
CA VAL A 127 -7.01 9.81 2.59
C VAL A 127 -7.13 11.26 3.01
N SER A 128 -7.01 11.58 4.29
CA SER A 128 -7.08 12.93 4.89
C SER A 128 -8.17 13.82 4.28
N ALA A 129 -9.35 13.24 4.00
CA ALA A 129 -10.47 13.93 3.39
C ALA A 129 -11.10 14.92 4.37
N ASN A 130 -11.58 16.05 3.84
CA ASN A 130 -12.26 17.06 4.66
C ASN A 130 -13.55 16.50 5.26
N PRO A 131 -13.83 16.72 6.55
CA PRO A 131 -15.03 16.21 7.22
C PRO A 131 -16.27 17.07 6.91
N THR A 132 -16.56 17.27 5.64
CA THR A 132 -17.64 18.13 5.14
C THR A 132 -18.68 17.39 4.31
N GLY A 133 -18.47 16.10 4.06
CA GLY A 133 -19.38 15.23 3.32
C GLY A 133 -18.90 13.78 3.28
N PRO A 134 -19.62 12.88 2.59
CA PRO A 134 -19.25 11.47 2.48
C PRO A 134 -17.99 11.26 1.64
N LEU A 135 -17.30 10.14 1.87
CA LEU A 135 -16.17 9.72 1.05
C LEU A 135 -16.65 9.35 -0.37
N HIS A 136 -15.91 9.77 -1.38
CA HIS A 136 -16.13 9.36 -2.76
C HIS A 136 -15.12 8.29 -3.22
N VAL A 137 -15.33 7.72 -4.40
CA VAL A 137 -14.50 6.64 -4.96
C VAL A 137 -13.00 6.96 -5.03
N GLY A 138 -12.63 8.22 -5.23
CA GLY A 138 -11.22 8.65 -5.21
C GLY A 138 -10.58 8.50 -3.83
N HIS A 139 -11.31 8.86 -2.77
CA HIS A 139 -10.90 8.61 -1.38
C HIS A 139 -10.79 7.10 -1.10
N GLY A 140 -11.73 6.29 -1.64
CA GLY A 140 -11.70 4.83 -1.54
C GLY A 140 -10.42 4.23 -2.14
N ARG A 141 -9.95 4.74 -3.29
CA ARG A 141 -8.67 4.30 -3.85
C ARG A 141 -7.50 4.63 -2.92
N GLY A 142 -7.48 5.84 -2.35
CA GLY A 142 -6.48 6.25 -1.38
C GLY A 142 -6.49 5.40 -0.11
N ALA A 143 -7.68 5.07 0.39
CA ALA A 143 -7.86 4.21 1.55
C ALA A 143 -7.35 2.78 1.28
N ALA A 144 -7.70 2.19 0.15
CA ALA A 144 -7.26 0.84 -0.22
C ALA A 144 -5.75 0.77 -0.44
N ALA A 145 -5.18 1.68 -1.25
CA ALA A 145 -3.76 1.67 -1.56
C ALA A 145 -2.90 2.03 -0.33
N GLY A 146 -3.31 3.04 0.46
CA GLY A 146 -2.59 3.48 1.65
C GLY A 146 -2.58 2.42 2.75
N SER A 147 -3.74 1.84 3.08
CA SER A 147 -3.81 0.78 4.09
C SER A 147 -3.07 -0.50 3.65
N ALA A 148 -3.11 -0.85 2.35
CA ALA A 148 -2.34 -1.97 1.83
C ALA A 148 -0.83 -1.70 1.91
N LEU A 149 -0.37 -0.47 1.62
CA LEU A 149 1.03 -0.08 1.77
C LEU A 149 1.49 -0.18 3.24
N VAL A 150 0.69 0.30 4.19
CA VAL A 150 0.95 0.14 5.64
C VAL A 150 1.13 -1.33 5.99
N ASN A 151 0.21 -2.20 5.54
CA ASN A 151 0.25 -3.63 5.83
C ASN A 151 1.47 -4.32 5.19
N VAL A 152 1.80 -3.99 3.92
CA VAL A 152 3.01 -4.48 3.24
C VAL A 152 4.26 -4.11 4.01
N MET A 153 4.40 -2.85 4.40
CA MET A 153 5.60 -2.39 5.11
C MET A 153 5.71 -3.02 6.51
N ARG A 154 4.59 -3.23 7.21
CA ARG A 154 4.56 -3.97 8.47
C ARG A 154 4.96 -5.43 8.29
N ALA A 155 4.44 -6.11 7.26
CA ALA A 155 4.84 -7.48 6.91
C ALA A 155 6.32 -7.57 6.54
N ALA A 156 6.88 -6.53 5.91
CA ALA A 156 8.30 -6.39 5.61
C ALA A 156 9.18 -6.04 6.84
N GLY A 157 8.60 -5.95 8.04
CA GLY A 157 9.32 -5.71 9.29
C GLY A 157 9.59 -4.25 9.64
N TYR A 158 9.00 -3.28 8.94
CA TYR A 158 9.13 -1.86 9.31
C TYR A 158 8.18 -1.48 10.45
N ASN A 159 8.66 -0.54 11.30
CA ASN A 159 7.83 0.09 12.33
C ASN A 159 7.02 1.24 11.69
N VAL A 160 5.74 1.00 11.40
CA VAL A 160 4.88 1.92 10.63
C VAL A 160 3.70 2.39 11.46
N SER A 161 3.48 3.70 11.49
CA SER A 161 2.28 4.36 12.01
C SER A 161 1.46 4.96 10.87
N SER A 162 0.18 4.66 10.83
CA SER A 162 -0.78 5.22 9.89
C SER A 162 -1.51 6.42 10.49
N GLU A 163 -1.63 7.51 9.72
CA GLU A 163 -2.24 8.75 10.20
C GLU A 163 -3.26 9.31 9.21
N TYR A 164 -4.40 9.74 9.76
CA TYR A 164 -5.41 10.52 9.07
C TYR A 164 -5.37 11.96 9.61
N TYR A 165 -5.13 12.94 8.73
CA TYR A 165 -5.19 14.35 9.07
C TYR A 165 -6.62 14.86 8.97
N ILE A 166 -7.15 15.38 10.07
CA ILE A 166 -8.49 15.97 10.15
C ILE A 166 -8.37 17.48 9.98
N ASN A 167 -8.84 17.99 8.85
CA ASN A 167 -8.96 19.43 8.61
C ASN A 167 -10.21 19.95 9.34
N ASP A 168 -10.12 20.11 10.67
CA ASP A 168 -11.20 20.56 11.54
C ASP A 168 -11.04 22.03 11.98
N ALA A 169 -10.16 22.77 11.34
CA ALA A 169 -9.95 24.20 11.51
C ALA A 169 -10.32 24.96 10.20
N GLY A 170 -10.38 26.28 10.29
CA GLY A 170 -10.53 27.16 9.12
C GLY A 170 -11.95 27.31 8.55
N ASN A 171 -12.02 27.88 7.33
CA ASN A 171 -13.27 28.32 6.74
C ASN A 171 -14.22 27.20 6.31
N GLN A 172 -13.71 26.04 5.94
CA GLN A 172 -14.55 24.93 5.47
C GLN A 172 -15.50 24.46 6.57
N ILE A 173 -15.01 24.34 7.81
CA ILE A 173 -15.84 23.94 8.94
C ILE A 173 -16.82 25.04 9.35
N ASN A 174 -16.44 26.30 9.21
CA ASN A 174 -17.38 27.42 9.41
C ASN A 174 -18.49 27.41 8.36
N ASN A 175 -18.18 27.12 7.08
CA ASN A 175 -19.17 26.98 6.01
C ASN A 175 -20.08 25.76 6.23
N LEU A 176 -19.55 24.66 6.75
CA LEU A 176 -20.36 23.51 7.16
C LEU A 176 -21.38 23.93 8.24
N ALA A 177 -20.93 24.63 9.28
CA ALA A 177 -21.82 25.09 10.35
C ALA A 177 -22.90 26.06 9.83
N ARG A 178 -22.54 26.99 8.92
CA ARG A 178 -23.49 27.91 8.27
C ARG A 178 -24.51 27.15 7.43
N SER A 179 -24.08 26.15 6.67
CA SER A 179 -24.96 25.33 5.85
C SER A 179 -25.98 24.57 6.71
N VAL A 180 -25.51 23.97 7.83
CA VAL A 180 -26.39 23.29 8.78
C VAL A 180 -27.34 24.27 9.46
N ASN A 181 -26.88 25.47 9.84
CA ASN A 181 -27.72 26.51 10.42
C ASN A 181 -28.84 26.94 9.48
N HIS A 182 -28.53 27.22 8.21
CA HIS A 182 -29.55 27.57 7.25
C HIS A 182 -30.59 26.46 7.10
N ARG A 183 -30.16 25.19 6.95
CA ARG A 183 -31.08 24.03 6.84
C ARG A 183 -31.91 23.81 8.08
N TYR A 184 -31.35 24.05 9.27
CA TYR A 184 -32.09 24.00 10.53
C TYR A 184 -33.20 25.04 10.56
N LEU A 185 -32.90 26.29 10.18
CA LEU A 185 -33.90 27.36 10.08
C LEU A 185 -34.93 27.11 8.99
N GLU A 186 -34.53 26.62 7.82
CA GLU A 186 -35.41 26.28 6.72
C GLU A 186 -36.44 25.19 7.11
N LEU A 187 -36.00 24.13 7.76
CA LEU A 187 -36.85 23.03 8.23
C LEU A 187 -37.85 23.48 9.30
N LEU A 188 -37.54 24.54 10.05
CA LEU A 188 -38.43 25.18 11.04
C LEU A 188 -39.27 26.34 10.47
N GLY A 189 -39.25 26.54 9.13
CA GLY A 189 -40.03 27.60 8.46
C GLY A 189 -39.47 29.00 8.62
N ARG A 190 -38.19 29.15 8.96
CA ARG A 190 -37.50 30.42 9.26
C ARG A 190 -36.30 30.66 8.33
N ALA A 191 -36.33 30.18 7.09
CA ALA A 191 -35.21 30.28 6.12
C ALA A 191 -34.73 31.73 5.90
N GLN A 192 -35.62 32.72 6.02
CA GLN A 192 -35.28 34.14 5.82
C GLN A 192 -34.38 34.73 6.90
N GLU A 193 -34.10 34.00 7.99
CA GLU A 193 -33.29 34.51 9.11
C GLU A 193 -31.79 34.32 8.93
N ALA A 194 -31.39 33.54 7.95
CA ALA A 194 -29.99 33.37 7.59
C ALA A 194 -29.86 33.06 6.08
N ASP A 195 -28.94 33.73 5.40
CA ASP A 195 -28.62 33.43 4.01
C ASP A 195 -27.87 32.10 3.92
N PHE A 196 -28.12 31.36 2.82
CA PHE A 196 -27.30 30.19 2.53
C PHE A 196 -25.90 30.66 2.10
N PRO A 197 -24.80 30.13 2.69
CA PRO A 197 -23.46 30.58 2.36
C PRO A 197 -23.13 30.30 0.90
N GLU A 198 -22.46 31.25 0.23
CA GLU A 198 -22.07 31.14 -1.19
C GLU A 198 -21.24 29.86 -1.43
N ASP A 199 -20.27 29.58 -0.54
CA ASP A 199 -19.45 28.34 -0.55
C ASP A 199 -20.07 27.24 0.35
N GLY A 200 -21.40 27.19 0.45
CA GLY A 200 -22.11 26.25 1.31
C GLY A 200 -22.23 24.84 0.74
N TYR A 201 -22.49 23.88 1.62
CA TYR A 201 -22.68 22.49 1.27
C TYR A 201 -24.16 22.18 1.04
N HIS A 202 -24.50 21.78 -0.19
CA HIS A 202 -25.88 21.55 -0.65
C HIS A 202 -26.35 20.10 -0.52
N GLY A 203 -25.49 19.18 -0.07
CA GLY A 203 -25.79 17.74 -0.02
C GLY A 203 -27.00 17.42 0.87
N ALA A 204 -27.69 16.33 0.53
CA ALA A 204 -28.80 15.82 1.35
C ALA A 204 -28.36 15.51 2.79
N ASP A 205 -27.13 15.11 2.95
CA ASP A 205 -26.49 14.81 4.23
C ASP A 205 -26.46 16.01 5.19
N ILE A 206 -26.48 17.27 4.68
CA ILE A 206 -26.57 18.49 5.50
C ILE A 206 -27.99 18.68 6.01
N ILE A 207 -28.99 18.38 5.16
CA ILE A 207 -30.41 18.39 5.54
C ILE A 207 -30.67 17.35 6.64
N ASP A 208 -30.11 16.15 6.46
CA ASP A 208 -30.21 15.06 7.42
C ASP A 208 -29.58 15.44 8.76
N THR A 209 -28.43 16.11 8.75
CA THR A 209 -27.77 16.64 9.97
C THR A 209 -28.70 17.62 10.68
N ALA A 210 -29.24 18.61 9.97
CA ALA A 210 -30.17 19.58 10.55
C ALA A 210 -31.44 18.90 11.11
N GLN A 211 -31.99 17.92 10.39
CA GLN A 211 -33.17 17.16 10.84
C GLN A 211 -32.87 16.35 12.12
N ARG A 212 -31.69 15.73 12.23
CA ARG A 212 -31.26 15.03 13.47
C ARG A 212 -31.15 15.97 14.65
N ILE A 213 -30.63 17.18 14.44
CA ILE A 213 -30.58 18.22 15.48
C ILE A 213 -31.99 18.57 15.94
N ILE A 214 -32.93 18.79 15.00
CA ILE A 214 -34.33 19.08 15.33
C ILE A 214 -34.99 17.92 16.10
N ASN A 215 -34.82 16.69 15.62
CA ASN A 215 -35.39 15.51 16.24
C ASN A 215 -34.90 15.32 17.70
N LYS A 216 -33.66 15.70 17.99
CA LYS A 216 -33.05 15.53 19.30
C LYS A 216 -33.36 16.69 20.26
N ASP A 217 -33.22 17.91 19.77
CA ASP A 217 -33.19 19.11 20.61
C ASP A 217 -34.34 20.11 20.29
N GLY A 218 -35.15 19.84 19.23
CA GLY A 218 -36.29 20.68 18.83
C GLY A 218 -35.85 22.10 18.45
N GLU A 219 -36.61 23.08 18.93
CA GLU A 219 -36.39 24.50 18.66
C GLU A 219 -35.41 25.16 19.63
N LYS A 220 -34.73 24.40 20.48
CA LYS A 220 -33.86 24.88 21.57
C LYS A 220 -32.89 25.96 21.09
N TYR A 221 -32.34 25.84 19.93
CA TYR A 221 -31.29 26.71 19.42
C TYR A 221 -31.82 28.01 18.77
N LEU A 222 -33.13 28.15 18.56
CA LEU A 222 -33.73 29.39 18.06
C LEU A 222 -33.61 30.57 19.04
N HIS A 223 -33.51 30.29 20.33
CA HIS A 223 -33.44 31.29 21.37
C HIS A 223 -32.02 31.75 21.72
N MET A 224 -31.01 31.19 20.98
CA MET A 224 -29.60 31.57 21.13
C MET A 224 -29.21 32.63 20.12
N SER A 225 -28.14 33.37 20.39
CA SER A 225 -27.52 34.22 19.39
C SER A 225 -27.00 33.37 18.23
N GLU A 226 -26.85 33.98 17.05
CA GLU A 226 -26.31 33.27 15.89
C GLU A 226 -24.93 32.70 16.16
N ASP A 227 -24.04 33.48 16.79
CA ASP A 227 -22.67 33.04 17.10
C ASP A 227 -22.64 31.82 18.03
N GLU A 228 -23.46 31.80 19.07
CA GLU A 228 -23.58 30.68 20.00
C GLU A 228 -24.11 29.43 19.25
N ARG A 229 -25.16 29.59 18.45
CA ARG A 229 -25.75 28.53 17.65
C ARG A 229 -24.77 27.98 16.63
N MET A 230 -24.03 28.85 15.95
CA MET A 230 -22.98 28.48 15.00
C MET A 230 -21.87 27.68 15.67
N GLY A 231 -21.41 28.08 16.85
CA GLY A 231 -20.42 27.33 17.63
C GLY A 231 -20.88 25.90 17.93
N ILE A 232 -22.15 25.76 18.38
CA ILE A 232 -22.74 24.46 18.70
C ILE A 232 -22.89 23.58 17.42
N PHE A 233 -23.45 24.16 16.34
CA PHE A 233 -23.66 23.41 15.10
C PHE A 233 -22.36 22.99 14.43
N LYS A 234 -21.31 23.80 14.57
CA LYS A 234 -19.96 23.43 14.16
C LYS A 234 -19.50 22.12 14.81
N GLU A 235 -19.61 22.03 16.12
CA GLU A 235 -19.17 20.83 16.86
C GLU A 235 -20.08 19.62 16.60
N LEU A 236 -21.39 19.81 16.53
CA LEU A 236 -22.33 18.73 16.26
C LEU A 236 -22.12 18.16 14.85
N ALA A 237 -22.04 19.03 13.84
CA ALA A 237 -21.84 18.61 12.45
C ALA A 237 -20.47 17.93 12.26
N LEU A 238 -19.40 18.51 12.79
CA LEU A 238 -18.06 17.94 12.71
C LEU A 238 -18.00 16.54 13.34
N LYS A 239 -18.54 16.39 14.56
CA LYS A 239 -18.59 15.10 15.25
C LYS A 239 -19.33 14.05 14.45
N GLU A 240 -20.48 14.42 13.86
CA GLU A 240 -21.29 13.52 13.05
C GLU A 240 -20.58 13.10 11.76
N LYS A 241 -20.00 14.07 11.03
CA LYS A 241 -19.28 13.78 9.79
C LYS A 241 -18.05 12.92 10.04
N LEU A 242 -17.28 13.19 11.08
CA LEU A 242 -16.13 12.36 11.45
C LEU A 242 -16.54 10.94 11.84
N ALA A 243 -17.66 10.76 12.54
CA ALA A 243 -18.16 9.43 12.86
C ALA A 243 -18.52 8.65 11.59
N ALA A 244 -19.24 9.30 10.66
CA ALA A 244 -19.60 8.67 9.37
C ALA A 244 -18.36 8.31 8.53
N LEU A 245 -17.35 9.18 8.46
CA LEU A 245 -16.09 8.89 7.78
C LEU A 245 -15.37 7.67 8.37
N LYS A 246 -15.36 7.55 9.69
CA LYS A 246 -14.76 6.40 10.39
C LYS A 246 -15.51 5.12 10.11
N GLU A 247 -16.84 5.15 10.17
CA GLU A 247 -17.71 4.00 9.85
C GLU A 247 -17.49 3.53 8.39
N ASP A 248 -17.46 4.45 7.43
CA ASP A 248 -17.19 4.12 6.02
C ASP A 248 -15.81 3.47 5.83
N LEU A 249 -14.77 4.00 6.50
CA LEU A 249 -13.41 3.47 6.40
C LEU A 249 -13.27 2.12 7.10
N GLU A 250 -13.90 1.93 8.27
CA GLU A 250 -13.93 0.65 8.97
C GLU A 250 -14.65 -0.42 8.13
N ALA A 251 -15.81 -0.08 7.53
CA ALA A 251 -16.53 -0.96 6.60
C ALA A 251 -15.69 -1.31 5.36
N PHE A 252 -14.75 -0.44 5.03
CA PHE A 252 -13.79 -0.64 3.93
C PHE A 252 -12.49 -1.34 4.37
N ASN A 253 -12.42 -1.92 5.57
CA ASN A 253 -11.20 -2.52 6.15
C ASN A 253 -10.00 -1.55 6.16
N CYS A 254 -10.25 -0.27 6.46
CA CYS A 254 -9.24 0.76 6.53
C CYS A 254 -9.29 1.44 7.90
N THR A 255 -8.25 1.24 8.71
CA THR A 255 -8.11 1.81 10.06
C THR A 255 -6.84 2.63 10.16
N PHE A 256 -6.80 3.57 11.12
CA PHE A 256 -5.65 4.44 11.35
C PHE A 256 -5.22 4.35 12.82
N ASP A 257 -3.90 4.36 13.04
CA ASP A 257 -3.34 4.42 14.39
C ASP A 257 -3.59 5.79 15.02
N VAL A 258 -3.53 6.86 14.20
CA VAL A 258 -3.68 8.24 14.66
C VAL A 258 -4.69 9.00 13.79
N TRP A 259 -5.61 9.67 14.46
CA TRP A 259 -6.51 10.67 13.90
C TRP A 259 -6.05 12.05 14.37
N PHE A 260 -5.24 12.72 13.53
CA PHE A 260 -4.60 13.98 13.89
C PHE A 260 -5.51 15.17 13.61
N SER A 261 -5.85 15.97 14.63
CA SER A 261 -6.69 17.17 14.51
C SER A 261 -5.82 18.41 14.22
N GLU A 262 -6.11 19.13 13.13
CA GLU A 262 -5.45 20.40 12.79
C GLU A 262 -5.56 21.43 13.90
N ARG A 263 -6.66 21.43 14.68
CA ARG A 263 -6.84 22.33 15.83
C ARG A 263 -5.70 22.25 16.83
N THR A 264 -5.04 21.10 16.96
CA THR A 264 -3.90 20.91 17.87
C THR A 264 -2.64 21.67 17.45
N LEU A 265 -2.60 22.16 16.21
CA LEU A 265 -1.53 23.01 15.70
C LEU A 265 -1.76 24.49 16.00
N HIS A 266 -3.02 24.91 16.14
CA HIS A 266 -3.40 26.31 16.29
C HIS A 266 -3.63 26.70 17.75
N PRO A 267 -3.21 27.93 18.14
CA PRO A 267 -2.34 28.83 17.38
C PRO A 267 -0.85 28.54 17.62
N ASP A 268 -0.50 27.77 18.66
CA ASP A 268 0.83 27.77 19.27
C ASP A 268 1.90 27.11 18.40
N LYS A 269 1.63 25.91 17.86
CA LYS A 269 2.60 25.18 17.02
C LYS A 269 2.84 25.90 15.69
N VAL A 270 1.79 26.51 15.11
CA VAL A 270 1.93 27.31 13.87
C VAL A 270 2.81 28.53 14.15
N LYS A 271 2.59 29.24 15.24
CA LYS A 271 3.43 30.39 15.64
C LYS A 271 4.87 29.96 15.88
N ALA A 272 5.08 28.87 16.62
CA ALA A 272 6.42 28.36 16.92
C ALA A 272 7.18 27.95 15.65
N ALA A 273 6.52 27.31 14.67
CA ALA A 273 7.11 26.95 13.40
C ALA A 273 7.52 28.20 12.59
N CYS A 274 6.65 29.21 12.50
CA CYS A 274 6.97 30.46 11.84
C CYS A 274 8.10 31.22 12.53
N GLN A 275 8.13 31.23 13.87
CA GLN A 275 9.18 31.85 14.65
C GLN A 275 10.54 31.16 14.41
N GLN A 276 10.58 29.83 14.41
CA GLN A 276 11.80 29.08 14.08
C GLN A 276 12.33 29.41 12.69
N LEU A 277 11.46 29.50 11.69
CA LEU A 277 11.86 29.90 10.34
C LEU A 277 12.39 31.34 10.29
N GLN A 278 11.84 32.23 11.11
CA GLN A 278 12.32 33.62 11.22
C GLN A 278 13.69 33.69 11.90
N GLU A 279 13.88 32.97 13.00
CA GLU A 279 15.16 32.86 13.71
C GLU A 279 16.26 32.24 12.81
N ASN A 280 15.89 31.31 11.95
CA ASN A 280 16.77 30.73 10.93
C ASN A 280 17.06 31.69 9.75
N GLY A 281 16.45 32.90 9.71
CA GLY A 281 16.61 33.86 8.62
C GLY A 281 15.94 33.42 7.31
N LYS A 282 14.96 32.49 7.37
CA LYS A 282 14.27 31.92 6.22
C LYS A 282 12.94 32.59 5.90
N ILE A 283 12.52 33.53 6.75
CA ILE A 283 11.35 34.38 6.55
C ILE A 283 11.79 35.84 6.42
N TYR A 284 11.16 36.57 5.54
CA TYR A 284 11.27 38.04 5.42
C TYR A 284 9.89 38.66 5.39
N GLU A 285 9.82 39.96 5.72
CA GLU A 285 8.59 40.77 5.66
C GLU A 285 8.53 41.57 4.34
N GLN A 286 7.41 41.49 3.67
CA GLN A 286 7.12 42.30 2.50
C GLN A 286 5.61 42.64 2.48
N ASP A 287 5.28 43.94 2.27
CA ASP A 287 3.90 44.46 2.20
C ASP A 287 3.04 44.04 3.42
N GLY A 288 3.67 43.99 4.61
CA GLY A 288 3.01 43.60 5.87
C GLY A 288 2.79 42.11 6.04
N ALA A 289 3.13 41.26 5.06
CA ALA A 289 3.04 39.82 5.09
C ALA A 289 4.41 39.16 5.37
N LEU A 290 4.42 37.97 5.98
CA LEU A 290 5.61 37.18 6.17
C LEU A 290 5.75 36.13 5.06
N TRP A 291 6.90 36.13 4.41
CA TRP A 291 7.21 35.28 3.26
C TRP A 291 8.31 34.30 3.57
N LEU A 292 8.11 33.03 3.24
CA LEU A 292 9.13 31.98 3.26
C LEU A 292 9.99 32.11 1.99
N LYS A 293 11.31 32.13 2.13
CA LYS A 293 12.30 32.06 1.04
C LYS A 293 12.35 30.64 0.46
N SER A 294 11.24 30.16 -0.07
CA SER A 294 11.13 28.79 -0.61
C SER A 294 11.92 28.59 -1.89
N THR A 295 12.22 29.67 -2.62
CA THR A 295 13.10 29.62 -3.80
C THR A 295 14.53 29.21 -3.49
N ASP A 296 15.05 29.48 -2.28
CA ASP A 296 16.37 29.01 -1.82
C ASP A 296 16.45 27.47 -1.78
N TYR A 297 15.30 26.78 -1.82
CA TYR A 297 15.15 25.33 -1.69
C TYR A 297 14.43 24.66 -2.87
N GLY A 298 14.35 25.37 -4.01
CA GLY A 298 13.87 24.81 -5.29
C GLY A 298 12.37 24.95 -5.55
N ASP A 299 11.64 25.77 -4.78
CA ASP A 299 10.28 26.19 -5.15
C ASP A 299 10.33 27.24 -6.29
N ASP A 300 9.26 27.40 -7.05
CA ASP A 300 9.19 28.31 -8.19
C ASP A 300 9.09 29.80 -7.78
N LYS A 301 8.62 30.08 -6.56
CA LYS A 301 8.52 31.41 -5.95
C LYS A 301 8.44 31.34 -4.44
N ASP A 302 8.79 32.45 -3.77
CA ASP A 302 8.59 32.60 -2.34
C ASP A 302 7.11 32.58 -1.96
N ARG A 303 6.80 32.13 -0.74
CA ARG A 303 5.43 31.86 -0.30
C ARG A 303 5.06 32.63 0.96
N VAL A 304 3.87 33.20 0.95
CA VAL A 304 3.29 33.83 2.15
C VAL A 304 2.96 32.74 3.17
N VAL A 305 3.47 32.89 4.38
CA VAL A 305 3.14 32.03 5.54
C VAL A 305 2.20 32.72 6.50
N ILE A 306 2.35 34.04 6.70
CA ILE A 306 1.40 34.87 7.47
C ILE A 306 1.00 36.05 6.59
N ARG A 307 -0.30 36.28 6.44
CA ARG A 307 -0.87 37.39 5.65
C ARG A 307 -0.65 38.72 6.35
N ASP A 308 -0.85 39.81 5.62
CA ASP A 308 -0.79 41.19 6.11
C ASP A 308 -1.73 41.48 7.31
N ASN A 309 -2.86 40.77 7.38
CA ASN A 309 -3.79 40.83 8.50
C ASN A 309 -3.40 39.93 9.70
N GLY A 310 -2.20 39.34 9.70
CA GLY A 310 -1.68 38.47 10.75
C GLY A 310 -2.23 37.04 10.77
N VAL A 311 -3.06 36.66 9.79
CA VAL A 311 -3.67 35.32 9.71
C VAL A 311 -2.72 34.36 8.99
N PRO A 312 -2.37 33.21 9.61
CA PRO A 312 -1.58 32.16 8.94
C PRO A 312 -2.26 31.65 7.66
N THR A 313 -1.44 31.26 6.70
CA THR A 313 -1.92 30.57 5.50
C THR A 313 -2.00 29.05 5.74
N TYR A 314 -2.62 28.32 4.81
CA TYR A 314 -2.59 26.84 4.85
C TYR A 314 -1.16 26.29 4.88
N LEU A 315 -0.23 26.93 4.16
CA LEU A 315 1.18 26.52 4.18
C LEU A 315 1.79 26.61 5.58
N ALA A 316 1.43 27.60 6.39
CA ALA A 316 1.92 27.71 7.76
C ALA A 316 1.44 26.53 8.64
N ALA A 317 0.20 26.08 8.47
CA ALA A 317 -0.33 24.91 9.14
C ALA A 317 0.39 23.63 8.68
N ASP A 318 0.61 23.48 7.37
CA ASP A 318 1.34 22.34 6.80
C ASP A 318 2.81 22.28 7.28
N ILE A 319 3.46 23.43 7.39
CA ILE A 319 4.81 23.54 7.95
C ILE A 319 4.82 23.05 9.41
N ALA A 320 3.88 23.54 10.22
CA ALA A 320 3.76 23.14 11.62
C ALA A 320 3.44 21.64 11.76
N TYR A 321 2.63 21.10 10.87
CA TYR A 321 2.26 19.69 10.86
C TYR A 321 3.45 18.78 10.49
N HIS A 322 4.19 19.09 9.43
CA HIS A 322 5.38 18.30 9.08
C HIS A 322 6.47 18.40 10.14
N LYS A 323 6.62 19.60 10.76
CA LYS A 323 7.50 19.75 11.93
C LYS A 323 7.04 18.82 13.07
N ASP A 324 5.75 18.81 13.39
CA ASP A 324 5.18 17.96 14.45
C ASP A 324 5.46 16.47 14.20
N LYS A 325 5.33 15.99 12.96
CA LYS A 325 5.68 14.62 12.58
C LYS A 325 7.16 14.31 12.87
N LEU A 326 8.06 15.18 12.45
CA LEU A 326 9.49 15.02 12.66
C LEU A 326 9.87 15.12 14.15
N ASP A 327 9.25 16.01 14.90
CA ASP A 327 9.45 16.16 16.35
C ASP A 327 8.93 14.94 17.15
N ARG A 328 7.93 14.23 16.63
CA ARG A 328 7.47 12.93 17.18
C ARG A 328 8.46 11.79 16.94
N GLY A 329 9.56 12.03 16.21
CA GLY A 329 10.66 11.08 16.01
C GLY A 329 10.48 10.17 14.80
N PHE A 330 9.60 10.49 13.85
CA PHE A 330 9.53 9.75 12.60
C PHE A 330 10.76 10.08 11.74
N GLY A 331 11.49 9.03 11.36
CA GLY A 331 12.66 9.16 10.49
C GLY A 331 12.30 9.26 9.02
N ARG A 332 11.11 8.75 8.64
CA ARG A 332 10.58 8.83 7.28
C ARG A 332 9.08 9.13 7.30
N LEU A 333 8.68 10.04 6.44
CA LEU A 333 7.30 10.45 6.22
C LEU A 333 6.89 10.06 4.80
N ILE A 334 5.74 9.41 4.66
CA ILE A 334 5.16 9.06 3.36
C ILE A 334 3.76 9.66 3.30
N ASN A 335 3.57 10.62 2.41
CA ASN A 335 2.25 11.23 2.19
C ASN A 335 1.67 10.74 0.87
N ILE A 336 0.42 10.25 0.87
CA ILE A 336 -0.30 9.85 -0.34
C ILE A 336 -1.30 10.95 -0.69
N TRP A 337 -1.02 11.68 -1.76
CA TRP A 337 -1.81 12.84 -2.21
C TRP A 337 -2.48 12.60 -3.55
N GLY A 338 -3.59 13.26 -3.81
CA GLY A 338 -4.19 13.34 -5.13
C GLY A 338 -3.22 13.98 -6.15
N ALA A 339 -3.29 13.56 -7.39
CA ALA A 339 -2.40 14.03 -8.46
C ALA A 339 -2.50 15.55 -8.71
N ASP A 340 -3.61 16.20 -8.34
CA ASP A 340 -3.81 17.63 -8.36
C ASP A 340 -2.87 18.41 -7.41
N HIS A 341 -2.31 17.75 -6.40
CA HIS A 341 -1.34 18.33 -5.46
C HIS A 341 0.12 18.25 -5.91
N HIS A 342 0.41 17.78 -7.14
CA HIS A 342 1.80 17.64 -7.65
C HIS A 342 2.64 18.92 -7.45
N GLY A 343 2.12 20.10 -7.80
CA GLY A 343 2.82 21.37 -7.64
C GLY A 343 3.06 21.82 -6.20
N TYR A 344 2.47 21.10 -5.22
CA TYR A 344 2.63 21.43 -3.81
C TYR A 344 3.83 20.71 -3.15
N ILE A 345 4.35 19.66 -3.77
CA ILE A 345 5.43 18.81 -3.24
C ILE A 345 6.71 19.64 -2.99
N CYS A 346 7.18 20.36 -4.01
CA CYS A 346 8.39 21.19 -3.90
C CYS A 346 8.26 22.23 -2.77
N ARG A 347 7.07 22.79 -2.58
CA ARG A 347 6.77 23.80 -1.57
C ARG A 347 6.91 23.23 -0.15
N VAL A 348 6.37 22.04 0.12
CA VAL A 348 6.48 21.41 1.44
C VAL A 348 7.91 20.94 1.70
N LYS A 349 8.58 20.36 0.71
CA LYS A 349 9.99 19.98 0.82
C LYS A 349 10.89 21.18 1.10
N ALA A 350 10.65 22.30 0.42
CA ALA A 350 11.36 23.57 0.68
C ALA A 350 11.16 24.05 2.12
N ALA A 351 9.95 23.95 2.64
CA ALA A 351 9.63 24.33 4.02
C ALA A 351 10.35 23.42 5.05
N ILE A 352 10.38 22.11 4.82
CA ILE A 352 11.11 21.14 5.65
C ILE A 352 12.61 21.50 5.69
N SER A 353 13.22 21.74 4.53
CA SER A 353 14.63 22.17 4.43
C SER A 353 14.89 23.49 5.13
N ALA A 354 13.99 24.48 4.97
CA ALA A 354 14.11 25.78 5.62
C ALA A 354 14.04 25.69 7.17
N MET A 355 13.32 24.71 7.71
CA MET A 355 13.30 24.41 9.15
C MET A 355 14.57 23.71 9.64
N GLY A 356 15.47 23.29 8.74
CA GLY A 356 16.71 22.60 9.08
C GLY A 356 16.63 21.07 9.12
N TYR A 357 15.53 20.49 8.65
CA TYR A 357 15.39 19.04 8.48
C TYR A 357 15.80 18.61 7.07
N ASP A 358 16.11 17.34 6.93
CA ASP A 358 16.36 16.73 5.63
C ASP A 358 15.05 16.52 4.88
N ALA A 359 14.91 17.16 3.70
CA ALA A 359 13.70 17.02 2.86
C ALA A 359 13.56 15.62 2.25
N ASP A 360 14.62 14.83 2.19
CA ASP A 360 14.57 13.45 1.70
C ASP A 360 13.92 12.50 2.72
N LYS A 361 13.63 12.98 3.92
CA LYS A 361 12.76 12.27 4.87
C LYS A 361 11.28 12.26 4.45
N LEU A 362 10.86 13.11 3.50
CA LEU A 362 9.50 13.14 2.97
C LEU A 362 9.44 12.52 1.57
N ASP A 363 8.71 11.42 1.44
CA ASP A 363 8.24 10.88 0.18
C ASP A 363 6.78 11.28 -0.04
N VAL A 364 6.47 11.69 -1.26
CA VAL A 364 5.08 11.98 -1.66
C VAL A 364 4.70 11.09 -2.83
N LEU A 365 3.70 10.24 -2.59
CA LEU A 365 3.14 9.35 -3.59
C LEU A 365 1.90 9.99 -4.18
N LEU A 366 1.84 10.10 -5.50
CA LEU A 366 0.70 10.69 -6.19
C LEU A 366 -0.30 9.64 -6.62
N LEU A 367 -1.55 9.84 -6.21
CA LEU A 367 -2.67 8.97 -6.53
C LEU A 367 -3.43 9.53 -7.72
N GLN A 368 -3.43 8.79 -8.83
CA GLN A 368 -4.17 9.16 -10.03
C GLN A 368 -5.68 8.89 -9.90
N MET A 369 -6.46 9.56 -10.76
CA MET A 369 -7.92 9.51 -10.72
C MET A 369 -8.48 8.13 -11.07
N VAL A 370 -9.68 7.86 -10.53
CA VAL A 370 -10.50 6.67 -10.83
C VAL A 370 -11.62 7.07 -11.77
N ARG A 371 -11.83 6.28 -12.81
CA ARG A 371 -13.01 6.34 -13.66
C ARG A 371 -13.84 5.07 -13.43
N LEU A 372 -15.10 5.24 -13.06
CA LEU A 372 -16.03 4.11 -12.97
C LEU A 372 -16.62 3.80 -14.34
N LEU A 373 -16.60 2.55 -14.73
CA LEU A 373 -17.18 2.06 -15.98
C LEU A 373 -18.33 1.10 -15.71
N ARG A 374 -19.38 1.18 -16.54
CA ARG A 374 -20.49 0.23 -16.57
C ARG A 374 -20.90 0.01 -18.02
N GLY A 375 -20.89 -1.25 -18.46
CA GLY A 375 -21.11 -1.58 -19.88
C GLY A 375 -20.11 -0.88 -20.81
N GLY A 376 -18.87 -0.66 -20.37
CA GLY A 376 -17.84 0.08 -21.11
C GLY A 376 -18.03 1.61 -21.15
N GLN A 377 -19.06 2.15 -20.49
CA GLN A 377 -19.35 3.59 -20.45
C GLN A 377 -19.03 4.20 -19.10
N MET A 378 -18.51 5.43 -19.10
CA MET A 378 -18.15 6.15 -17.88
C MET A 378 -19.40 6.52 -17.05
N VAL A 379 -19.38 6.12 -15.78
CA VAL A 379 -20.37 6.54 -14.77
C VAL A 379 -19.86 7.80 -14.09
N LYS A 380 -20.47 8.96 -14.38
CA LYS A 380 -20.06 10.25 -13.81
C LYS A 380 -20.72 10.55 -12.47
N LEU A 381 -21.98 10.15 -12.32
CA LEU A 381 -22.82 10.49 -11.18
C LEU A 381 -23.54 9.26 -10.66
N SER A 382 -23.80 9.23 -9.36
CA SER A 382 -24.67 8.26 -8.71
C SER A 382 -26.09 8.33 -9.29
N LYS A 383 -26.68 7.18 -9.59
CA LYS A 383 -28.08 7.09 -10.02
C LYS A 383 -29.05 7.49 -8.91
N ARG A 384 -28.63 7.36 -7.64
CA ARG A 384 -29.45 7.59 -6.45
C ARG A 384 -29.49 9.06 -6.07
N THR A 385 -28.34 9.75 -6.12
CA THR A 385 -28.21 11.10 -5.59
C THR A 385 -27.98 12.17 -6.66
N GLY A 386 -27.63 11.78 -7.88
CA GLY A 386 -27.23 12.71 -8.96
C GLY A 386 -25.89 13.41 -8.68
N GLN A 387 -25.16 13.01 -7.64
CA GLN A 387 -23.85 13.52 -7.23
C GLN A 387 -22.73 12.51 -7.55
N THR A 388 -21.50 12.80 -7.18
CA THR A 388 -20.41 11.86 -7.30
C THR A 388 -20.70 10.58 -6.52
N VAL A 389 -20.37 9.40 -7.09
CA VAL A 389 -20.56 8.10 -6.44
C VAL A 389 -19.74 8.05 -5.15
N THR A 390 -20.41 7.73 -4.04
CA THR A 390 -19.76 7.61 -2.74
C THR A 390 -19.05 6.27 -2.59
N LEU A 391 -18.12 6.17 -1.63
CA LEU A 391 -17.48 4.92 -1.25
C LEU A 391 -18.52 3.90 -0.74
N ALA A 392 -19.46 4.34 0.09
CA ALA A 392 -20.51 3.49 0.63
C ALA A 392 -21.39 2.90 -0.49
N GLU A 393 -21.78 3.70 -1.50
CA GLU A 393 -22.53 3.20 -2.67
C GLU A 393 -21.72 2.18 -3.48
N LEU A 394 -20.40 2.39 -3.62
CA LEU A 394 -19.54 1.43 -4.32
C LEU A 394 -19.46 0.11 -3.54
N ILE A 395 -19.27 0.16 -2.23
CA ILE A 395 -19.22 -1.03 -1.36
C ILE A 395 -20.56 -1.79 -1.41
N GLU A 396 -21.68 -1.08 -1.37
CA GLU A 396 -23.02 -1.69 -1.48
C GLU A 396 -23.18 -2.40 -2.83
N GLU A 397 -22.61 -1.87 -3.90
CA GLU A 397 -22.76 -2.42 -5.25
C GLU A 397 -21.84 -3.60 -5.56
N VAL A 398 -20.55 -3.52 -5.22
CA VAL A 398 -19.53 -4.51 -5.63
C VAL A 398 -18.95 -5.31 -4.46
N GLY A 399 -19.19 -4.90 -3.23
CA GLY A 399 -18.58 -5.46 -2.02
C GLY A 399 -17.20 -4.89 -1.72
N THR A 400 -16.80 -4.96 -0.44
CA THR A 400 -15.52 -4.44 0.05
C THR A 400 -14.33 -5.11 -0.63
N ASP A 401 -14.34 -6.43 -0.74
CA ASP A 401 -13.21 -7.21 -1.29
C ASP A 401 -12.92 -6.84 -2.74
N ALA A 402 -13.95 -6.81 -3.59
CA ALA A 402 -13.80 -6.45 -4.99
C ALA A 402 -13.34 -4.98 -5.13
N ALA A 403 -13.96 -4.06 -4.39
CA ALA A 403 -13.60 -2.65 -4.42
C ALA A 403 -12.12 -2.45 -4.05
N ARG A 404 -11.65 -3.06 -2.95
CA ARG A 404 -10.25 -2.97 -2.50
C ARG A 404 -9.29 -3.55 -3.52
N TYR A 405 -9.52 -4.78 -3.97
CA TYR A 405 -8.62 -5.45 -4.91
C TYR A 405 -8.47 -4.66 -6.22
N PHE A 406 -9.58 -4.20 -6.80
CA PHE A 406 -9.57 -3.42 -8.03
C PHE A 406 -8.85 -2.08 -7.88
N PHE A 407 -8.94 -1.42 -6.71
CA PHE A 407 -8.19 -0.20 -6.43
C PHE A 407 -6.68 -0.43 -6.30
N ILE A 408 -6.27 -1.60 -5.77
CA ILE A 408 -4.87 -1.91 -5.46
C ILE A 408 -4.15 -2.55 -6.67
N MET A 409 -4.84 -3.29 -7.54
CA MET A 409 -4.21 -4.07 -8.61
C MET A 409 -3.41 -3.24 -9.63
N ARG A 410 -3.57 -1.92 -9.62
CA ARG A 410 -2.81 -0.96 -10.43
C ARG A 410 -1.98 -0.05 -9.55
N SER A 411 -0.82 0.38 -10.06
CA SER A 411 0.04 1.34 -9.36
C SER A 411 -0.68 2.66 -9.09
N MET A 412 -0.32 3.33 -8.00
CA MET A 412 -0.97 4.57 -7.56
C MET A 412 -0.86 5.69 -8.59
N ASP A 413 0.26 5.77 -9.31
CA ASP A 413 0.58 6.76 -10.33
C ASP A 413 -0.09 6.51 -11.69
N SER A 414 -0.79 5.39 -11.87
CA SER A 414 -1.53 5.07 -13.08
C SER A 414 -3.01 5.42 -12.96
N GLN A 415 -3.63 5.89 -14.05
CA GLN A 415 -5.09 6.02 -14.13
C GLN A 415 -5.76 4.66 -13.97
N LEU A 416 -6.89 4.64 -13.27
CA LEU A 416 -7.64 3.42 -13.01
C LEU A 416 -9.02 3.50 -13.64
N ASP A 417 -9.29 2.58 -14.57
CA ASP A 417 -10.62 2.26 -15.06
C ASP A 417 -11.18 1.12 -14.20
N PHE A 418 -12.16 1.45 -13.37
CA PHE A 418 -12.82 0.51 -12.48
C PHE A 418 -14.09 -0.01 -13.17
N ASP A 419 -14.06 -1.25 -13.62
CA ASP A 419 -15.19 -1.91 -14.27
C ASP A 419 -16.12 -2.52 -13.20
N LEU A 420 -17.29 -1.89 -13.02
CA LEU A 420 -18.31 -2.31 -12.05
C LEU A 420 -18.90 -3.68 -12.38
N ASP A 421 -19.07 -3.99 -13.67
CA ASP A 421 -19.67 -5.25 -14.09
C ASP A 421 -18.69 -6.41 -13.87
N LEU A 422 -17.42 -6.20 -14.20
CA LEU A 422 -16.36 -7.18 -13.92
C LEU A 422 -16.19 -7.41 -12.42
N ALA A 423 -16.18 -6.34 -11.62
CA ALA A 423 -16.02 -6.43 -10.17
C ALA A 423 -17.15 -7.24 -9.48
N LYS A 424 -18.36 -7.25 -10.07
CA LYS A 424 -19.52 -8.02 -9.58
C LYS A 424 -19.56 -9.45 -10.11
N SER A 425 -18.82 -9.75 -11.16
CA SER A 425 -18.91 -11.06 -11.81
C SER A 425 -18.36 -12.19 -10.94
N ARG A 426 -19.05 -13.31 -10.91
CA ARG A 426 -18.59 -14.55 -10.26
C ARG A 426 -18.00 -15.50 -11.31
N SER A 427 -16.93 -15.03 -11.95
CA SER A 427 -16.25 -15.75 -13.02
C SER A 427 -14.74 -15.66 -12.87
N ASN A 428 -14.00 -16.52 -13.55
CA ASN A 428 -12.55 -16.52 -13.57
C ASN A 428 -11.95 -15.24 -14.17
N GLU A 429 -12.73 -14.43 -14.85
CA GLU A 429 -12.29 -13.13 -15.38
C GLU A 429 -12.16 -12.09 -14.26
N ASN A 430 -12.93 -12.23 -13.17
CA ASN A 430 -12.79 -11.39 -11.98
C ASN A 430 -11.60 -11.88 -11.14
N PRO A 431 -10.52 -11.12 -11.04
CA PRO A 431 -9.29 -11.58 -10.40
C PRO A 431 -9.46 -11.86 -8.91
N VAL A 432 -10.28 -11.08 -8.19
CA VAL A 432 -10.50 -11.33 -6.76
C VAL A 432 -11.30 -12.62 -6.55
N TYR A 433 -12.35 -12.83 -7.36
CA TYR A 433 -13.11 -14.09 -7.33
C TYR A 433 -12.21 -15.29 -7.62
N TYR A 434 -11.34 -15.19 -8.62
CA TYR A 434 -10.40 -16.24 -9.01
C TYR A 434 -9.45 -16.64 -7.87
N ILE A 435 -8.91 -15.67 -7.13
CA ILE A 435 -8.03 -15.92 -5.98
C ILE A 435 -8.82 -16.53 -4.81
N GLN A 436 -9.97 -15.93 -4.47
CA GLN A 436 -10.81 -16.41 -3.37
C GLN A 436 -11.32 -17.83 -3.65
N TYR A 437 -11.66 -18.13 -4.90
CA TYR A 437 -12.08 -19.47 -5.31
C TYR A 437 -10.95 -20.50 -5.15
N ALA A 438 -9.70 -20.16 -5.39
CA ALA A 438 -8.56 -21.03 -5.09
C ALA A 438 -8.52 -21.39 -3.60
N HIS A 439 -8.60 -20.40 -2.71
CA HIS A 439 -8.62 -20.59 -1.26
C HIS A 439 -9.81 -21.46 -0.81
N ALA A 440 -11.02 -21.13 -1.22
CA ALA A 440 -12.24 -21.88 -0.86
C ALA A 440 -12.20 -23.34 -1.35
N ARG A 441 -11.60 -23.58 -2.54
CA ARG A 441 -11.38 -24.91 -3.08
C ARG A 441 -10.40 -25.72 -2.25
N ILE A 442 -9.30 -25.13 -1.80
CA ILE A 442 -8.34 -25.79 -0.90
C ILE A 442 -9.03 -26.14 0.43
N CYS A 443 -9.80 -25.24 1.00
CA CYS A 443 -10.59 -25.54 2.20
C CYS A 443 -11.59 -26.70 2.00
N SER A 444 -12.15 -26.82 0.80
CA SER A 444 -13.01 -27.97 0.45
C SER A 444 -12.23 -29.28 0.37
N ILE A 445 -11.01 -29.25 -0.16
CA ILE A 445 -10.12 -30.43 -0.21
C ILE A 445 -9.84 -30.92 1.20
N PHE A 446 -9.54 -30.03 2.15
CA PHE A 446 -9.32 -30.42 3.55
C PHE A 446 -10.53 -31.04 4.21
N ARG A 447 -11.73 -30.53 3.95
CA ARG A 447 -12.98 -31.15 4.45
C ARG A 447 -13.15 -32.58 3.91
N GLN A 448 -12.90 -32.78 2.61
CA GLN A 448 -12.96 -34.11 2.00
C GLN A 448 -11.86 -35.04 2.50
N ALA A 449 -10.64 -34.54 2.71
CA ALA A 449 -9.54 -35.32 3.29
C ALA A 449 -9.89 -35.84 4.68
N ALA A 450 -10.44 -34.97 5.55
CA ALA A 450 -10.87 -35.34 6.88
C ALA A 450 -11.99 -36.41 6.87
N GLU A 451 -12.95 -36.35 5.95
CA GLU A 451 -13.99 -37.35 5.76
C GLU A 451 -13.41 -38.72 5.36
N ASN A 452 -12.23 -38.73 4.68
CA ASN A 452 -11.52 -39.96 4.30
C ASN A 452 -10.43 -40.36 5.29
N GLY A 453 -10.33 -39.73 6.48
CA GLY A 453 -9.34 -40.02 7.50
C GLY A 453 -7.92 -39.60 7.16
N LEU A 454 -7.73 -38.75 6.16
CA LEU A 454 -6.46 -38.17 5.74
C LEU A 454 -6.24 -36.80 6.39
N SER A 455 -5.01 -36.54 6.78
CA SER A 455 -4.56 -35.24 7.32
C SER A 455 -3.17 -34.90 6.80
N VAL A 456 -2.73 -33.67 7.04
CA VAL A 456 -1.32 -33.34 6.81
C VAL A 456 -0.49 -34.12 7.84
N GLY A 457 0.44 -34.98 7.38
CA GLY A 457 1.36 -35.70 8.23
C GLY A 457 2.34 -34.75 8.95
N GLU A 458 2.86 -35.17 10.11
CA GLU A 458 3.86 -34.38 10.84
C GLU A 458 5.16 -34.18 10.04
N ALA A 459 5.54 -35.15 9.20
CA ALA A 459 6.73 -35.13 8.36
C ALA A 459 6.41 -35.71 6.96
N PRO A 460 5.69 -34.99 6.12
CA PRO A 460 5.32 -35.45 4.79
C PRO A 460 6.56 -35.68 3.90
N GLU A 461 6.53 -36.73 3.07
CA GLU A 461 7.63 -37.06 2.14
C GLU A 461 7.58 -36.13 0.91
N LEU A 462 8.08 -34.89 1.06
CA LEU A 462 7.97 -33.82 0.05
C LEU A 462 8.66 -34.15 -1.28
N SER A 463 9.65 -35.07 -1.30
CA SER A 463 10.34 -35.55 -2.51
C SER A 463 9.42 -36.29 -3.49
N LEU A 464 8.21 -36.65 -3.07
CA LEU A 464 7.16 -37.22 -3.94
C LEU A 464 6.49 -36.18 -4.84
N LEU A 465 6.66 -34.88 -4.57
CA LEU A 465 6.10 -33.77 -5.35
C LEU A 465 6.97 -33.52 -6.60
N GLN A 466 6.76 -34.28 -7.67
CA GLN A 466 7.61 -34.28 -8.85
C GLN A 466 6.94 -33.74 -10.13
N ASP A 467 5.61 -33.54 -10.09
CA ASP A 467 4.88 -32.96 -11.24
C ASP A 467 5.30 -31.51 -11.46
N ASP A 468 5.40 -31.06 -12.70
CA ASP A 468 5.82 -29.68 -13.02
C ASP A 468 4.91 -28.64 -12.41
N THR A 469 3.61 -28.95 -12.20
CA THR A 469 2.67 -28.04 -11.55
C THR A 469 2.87 -27.97 -10.02
N GLU A 470 3.32 -29.04 -9.39
CA GLU A 470 3.72 -29.07 -7.99
C GLU A 470 4.97 -28.22 -7.77
N VAL A 471 5.99 -28.43 -8.61
CA VAL A 471 7.24 -27.65 -8.59
C VAL A 471 6.96 -26.17 -8.83
N ALA A 472 6.03 -25.82 -9.74
CA ALA A 472 5.65 -24.44 -10.01
C ALA A 472 5.05 -23.74 -8.77
N ILE A 473 4.22 -24.45 -7.98
CA ILE A 473 3.69 -23.90 -6.72
C ILE A 473 4.83 -23.69 -5.71
N ILE A 474 5.73 -24.70 -5.56
CA ILE A 474 6.84 -24.60 -4.59
C ILE A 474 7.73 -23.40 -4.91
N ASN A 475 8.12 -23.24 -6.17
CA ASN A 475 8.91 -22.07 -6.60
C ASN A 475 8.18 -20.76 -6.32
N LYS A 476 6.88 -20.70 -6.62
CA LYS A 476 6.08 -19.50 -6.39
C LYS A 476 5.96 -19.15 -4.91
N LEU A 477 5.83 -20.14 -4.03
CA LEU A 477 5.83 -19.94 -2.58
C LEU A 477 7.15 -19.34 -2.08
N GLN A 478 8.29 -19.83 -2.59
CA GLN A 478 9.62 -19.34 -2.22
C GLN A 478 9.91 -17.89 -2.63
N GLU A 479 9.17 -17.34 -3.60
CA GLU A 479 9.28 -15.94 -4.01
C GLU A 479 8.57 -14.97 -3.06
N TYR A 480 7.70 -15.46 -2.15
CA TYR A 480 6.73 -14.61 -1.46
C TYR A 480 7.36 -13.52 -0.60
N GLU A 481 8.33 -13.87 0.22
CA GLU A 481 8.98 -12.92 1.14
C GLU A 481 9.81 -11.87 0.39
N GLU A 482 10.44 -12.26 -0.70
CA GLU A 482 11.12 -11.30 -1.58
C GLU A 482 10.13 -10.33 -2.23
N GLU A 483 8.94 -10.81 -2.62
CA GLU A 483 7.89 -9.93 -3.17
C GLU A 483 7.35 -8.96 -2.12
N ILE A 484 7.23 -9.38 -0.84
CA ILE A 484 6.86 -8.49 0.27
C ILE A 484 7.94 -7.40 0.46
N ASP A 485 9.21 -7.78 0.53
CA ASP A 485 10.30 -6.84 0.72
C ASP A 485 10.39 -5.82 -0.43
N ARG A 486 10.27 -6.30 -1.67
CA ARG A 486 10.23 -5.44 -2.87
C ARG A 486 9.01 -4.53 -2.89
N ALA A 487 7.83 -5.05 -2.55
CA ALA A 487 6.61 -4.25 -2.49
C ALA A 487 6.72 -3.11 -1.47
N ALA A 488 7.38 -3.37 -0.34
CA ALA A 488 7.65 -2.35 0.67
C ALA A 488 8.70 -1.33 0.19
N ALA A 489 9.82 -1.79 -0.39
CA ALA A 489 10.90 -0.92 -0.86
C ALA A 489 10.49 -0.01 -2.02
N GLU A 490 9.62 -0.48 -2.90
CA GLU A 490 9.12 0.24 -4.08
C GLU A 490 7.79 0.98 -3.81
N TYR A 491 7.23 0.93 -2.60
CA TYR A 491 5.89 1.44 -2.26
C TYR A 491 4.79 0.91 -3.19
N ALA A 492 4.86 -0.37 -3.52
CA ALA A 492 4.12 -0.99 -4.62
C ALA A 492 3.19 -2.14 -4.15
N PRO A 493 2.11 -1.87 -3.38
CA PRO A 493 1.21 -2.91 -2.87
C PRO A 493 0.55 -3.74 -3.98
N GLN A 494 0.45 -3.23 -5.23
CA GLN A 494 -0.04 -3.98 -6.38
C GLN A 494 0.81 -5.22 -6.72
N ARG A 495 2.06 -5.30 -6.25
CA ARG A 495 2.90 -6.49 -6.40
C ARG A 495 2.29 -7.68 -5.66
N ILE A 496 1.76 -7.44 -4.46
CA ILE A 496 1.11 -8.50 -3.65
C ILE A 496 -0.20 -8.95 -4.30
N ALA A 497 -0.97 -8.02 -4.89
CA ALA A 497 -2.19 -8.38 -5.63
C ALA A 497 -1.86 -9.27 -6.85
N ARG A 498 -0.81 -8.93 -7.59
CA ARG A 498 -0.33 -9.73 -8.71
C ARG A 498 0.20 -11.09 -8.24
N TYR A 499 1.00 -11.11 -7.19
CA TYR A 499 1.53 -12.36 -6.61
C TYR A 499 0.41 -13.32 -6.20
N ALA A 500 -0.61 -12.84 -5.48
CA ALA A 500 -1.75 -13.66 -5.07
C ALA A 500 -2.50 -14.26 -6.28
N TYR A 501 -2.67 -13.47 -7.34
CA TYR A 501 -3.29 -13.93 -8.60
C TYR A 501 -2.46 -15.03 -9.28
N GLU A 502 -1.15 -14.84 -9.38
CA GLU A 502 -0.21 -15.80 -9.99
C GLU A 502 -0.17 -17.11 -9.18
N LEU A 503 -0.09 -17.04 -7.83
CA LEU A 503 -0.11 -18.21 -6.97
C LEU A 503 -1.43 -18.99 -7.09
N ALA A 504 -2.57 -18.29 -7.14
CA ALA A 504 -3.86 -18.92 -7.42
C ALA A 504 -3.88 -19.62 -8.79
N GLY A 505 -3.25 -19.03 -9.81
CA GLY A 505 -3.08 -19.63 -11.12
C GLY A 505 -2.27 -20.93 -11.10
N CYS A 506 -1.15 -20.94 -10.36
CA CYS A 506 -0.36 -22.15 -10.14
C CYS A 506 -1.21 -23.25 -9.48
N PHE A 507 -1.97 -22.90 -8.43
CA PHE A 507 -2.85 -23.84 -7.76
C PHE A 507 -3.95 -24.40 -8.68
N HIS A 508 -4.60 -23.56 -9.49
CA HIS A 508 -5.63 -24.04 -10.42
C HIS A 508 -5.07 -24.98 -11.48
N SER A 509 -3.85 -24.71 -11.98
CA SER A 509 -3.16 -25.59 -12.92
C SER A 509 -2.85 -26.95 -12.28
N PHE A 510 -2.28 -26.95 -11.07
CA PHE A 510 -2.02 -28.16 -10.29
C PHE A 510 -3.30 -28.95 -10.02
N TYR A 511 -4.38 -28.29 -9.56
CA TYR A 511 -5.64 -28.95 -9.26
C TYR A 511 -6.28 -29.64 -10.48
N ASN A 512 -6.09 -29.07 -11.66
CA ASN A 512 -6.60 -29.66 -12.91
C ASN A 512 -5.74 -30.86 -13.38
N GLN A 513 -4.44 -30.87 -13.08
CA GLN A 513 -3.48 -31.87 -13.53
C GLN A 513 -3.36 -33.03 -12.51
N CYS A 514 -3.31 -32.73 -11.24
CA CYS A 514 -2.97 -33.68 -10.18
C CYS A 514 -4.18 -33.99 -9.29
N ARG A 515 -4.41 -35.27 -9.04
CA ARG A 515 -5.36 -35.69 -8.00
C ARG A 515 -4.70 -35.60 -6.62
N ILE A 516 -5.38 -34.97 -5.66
CA ILE A 516 -4.86 -34.82 -4.29
C ILE A 516 -5.31 -36.02 -3.43
N LEU A 517 -6.57 -36.43 -3.58
CA LEU A 517 -7.14 -37.54 -2.86
C LEU A 517 -7.32 -38.76 -3.79
N GLY A 518 -7.31 -39.98 -3.22
CA GLY A 518 -7.46 -41.22 -3.98
C GLY A 518 -6.20 -41.62 -4.75
N VAL A 519 -5.04 -41.17 -4.29
CA VAL A 519 -3.69 -41.61 -4.70
C VAL A 519 -3.03 -42.36 -3.53
N ASP A 520 -1.75 -42.72 -3.66
CA ASP A 520 -0.97 -43.26 -2.52
C ASP A 520 -1.01 -42.29 -1.32
N ASP A 521 -1.18 -42.80 -0.10
CA ASP A 521 -1.41 -42.00 1.10
C ASP A 521 -0.24 -41.03 1.38
N LYS A 522 1.01 -41.45 1.16
CA LYS A 522 2.18 -40.57 1.34
C LYS A 522 2.19 -39.41 0.33
N LEU A 523 1.83 -39.69 -0.92
CA LEU A 523 1.70 -38.66 -1.94
C LEU A 523 0.53 -37.72 -1.62
N ALA A 524 -0.60 -38.25 -1.12
CA ALA A 524 -1.72 -37.46 -0.66
C ALA A 524 -1.33 -36.52 0.50
N GLU A 525 -0.59 -37.02 1.49
CA GLU A 525 -0.05 -36.22 2.61
C GLU A 525 0.88 -35.10 2.11
N ALA A 526 1.81 -35.40 1.20
CA ALA A 526 2.71 -34.41 0.62
C ALA A 526 1.93 -33.32 -0.15
N ARG A 527 0.92 -33.71 -0.97
CA ARG A 527 0.03 -32.78 -1.68
C ARG A 527 -0.83 -31.95 -0.75
N LEU A 528 -1.35 -32.54 0.33
CA LEU A 528 -2.08 -31.82 1.36
C LEU A 528 -1.17 -30.78 2.05
N ALA A 529 0.08 -31.12 2.36
CA ALA A 529 1.04 -30.18 2.92
C ALA A 529 1.28 -28.99 1.96
N LEU A 530 1.47 -29.26 0.68
CA LEU A 530 1.67 -28.22 -0.35
C LEU A 530 0.46 -27.28 -0.45
N VAL A 531 -0.76 -27.81 -0.55
CA VAL A 531 -1.94 -26.94 -0.67
C VAL A 531 -2.28 -26.23 0.64
N ASN A 532 -1.87 -26.77 1.80
CA ASN A 532 -2.03 -26.09 3.07
C ASN A 532 -1.25 -24.78 3.12
N VAL A 533 0.04 -24.82 2.83
CA VAL A 533 0.87 -23.61 2.79
C VAL A 533 0.45 -22.66 1.68
N THR A 534 -0.07 -23.18 0.55
CA THR A 534 -0.64 -22.37 -0.53
C THR A 534 -1.86 -21.58 -0.04
N ALA A 535 -2.79 -22.23 0.70
CA ALA A 535 -3.95 -21.54 1.27
C ALA A 535 -3.53 -20.47 2.30
N HIS A 536 -2.57 -20.80 3.18
CA HIS A 536 -2.03 -19.83 4.15
C HIS A 536 -1.42 -18.62 3.47
N THR A 537 -0.61 -18.82 2.43
CA THR A 537 0.03 -17.74 1.68
C THR A 537 -1.00 -16.87 0.94
N ILE A 538 -2.01 -17.48 0.29
CA ILE A 538 -3.11 -16.73 -0.34
C ILE A 538 -3.86 -15.91 0.69
N ARG A 539 -4.23 -16.51 1.84
CA ARG A 539 -4.93 -15.81 2.94
C ARG A 539 -4.12 -14.64 3.47
N HIS A 540 -2.81 -14.84 3.70
CA HIS A 540 -1.92 -13.79 4.17
C HIS A 540 -1.78 -12.66 3.14
N ALA A 541 -1.57 -12.98 1.87
CA ALA A 541 -1.49 -11.98 0.79
C ALA A 541 -2.77 -11.17 0.64
N LEU A 542 -3.95 -11.83 0.68
CA LEU A 542 -5.24 -11.14 0.68
C LEU A 542 -5.41 -10.28 1.94
N GLY A 543 -4.99 -10.76 3.11
CA GLY A 543 -5.01 -10.01 4.37
C GLY A 543 -4.18 -8.73 4.31
N ILE A 544 -3.00 -8.74 3.71
CA ILE A 544 -2.19 -7.55 3.42
C ILE A 544 -3.00 -6.52 2.60
N LEU A 545 -3.77 -6.98 1.61
CA LEU A 545 -4.60 -6.12 0.78
C LEU A 545 -5.90 -5.68 1.48
N GLY A 546 -6.19 -6.21 2.68
CA GLY A 546 -7.45 -6.00 3.38
C GLY A 546 -8.64 -6.66 2.68
N VAL A 547 -8.40 -7.76 1.97
CA VAL A 547 -9.37 -8.59 1.25
C VAL A 547 -9.55 -9.90 2.01
N SER A 548 -10.78 -10.38 2.11
CA SER A 548 -11.08 -11.63 2.81
C SER A 548 -10.66 -12.87 2.01
N ALA A 549 -10.40 -13.98 2.72
CA ALA A 549 -10.16 -15.29 2.15
C ALA A 549 -11.28 -16.25 2.60
N PRO A 550 -12.42 -16.31 1.90
CA PRO A 550 -13.56 -17.12 2.31
C PRO A 550 -13.23 -18.62 2.20
N GLU A 551 -13.74 -19.40 3.14
CA GLU A 551 -13.58 -20.86 3.14
C GLU A 551 -14.63 -21.56 2.24
N LYS A 552 -15.69 -20.86 1.86
CA LYS A 552 -16.79 -21.35 1.00
C LYS A 552 -17.23 -20.22 0.06
N MET A 553 -17.44 -20.57 -1.19
CA MET A 553 -17.97 -19.66 -2.22
C MET A 553 -19.10 -20.32 -3.01
#